data_620fe0f9096d050a03d65043e473e670
#
_entry.id   620fe0f9096d050a03d65043e473e670
#
_cell.length_a   1.000
_cell.length_b   1.000
_cell.length_c   1.000
_cell.angle_alpha   90.00
_cell.angle_beta   90.00
_cell.angle_gamma   90.00
#
_symmetry.space_group_name_H-M   'P 1'
#
loop_
_entity.id
_entity.type
_entity.pdbx_description
1 polymer ?
#
loop_
_entity_poly.entity_id
_entity_poly.type
_entity_poly.pdbx_seq_one_letter_code
_entity_poly.pdbx_strand_id
1 'polypeptide(L)'
;MKRRYAVAMLLALAAWAVRGAESQDSPQASVPSFQTGTKLVLVPVVVRDREGRTVTDLGRDSFQVFDRGKPQSIATFSVERSEASQLATATMVAPEHFIGYFFDDVSLHDFGIVAPLREAALHNIAGLQPSDRAAIFSSSCRLVMDFTDDRAKLQEVISKLEPNPIRICRVTPTLPLQITLLEALVRRMAHLPGAKRIVIVSAGFPVNRDEQRMREALIDEAVQAKVSMDSLHIVENRGDMGSTPSPQQPGWSGRPRDIPYSADVNSENLNLVADGTGGTVVEAGNSPDAGLRQLATPDCIYLLSFEPEEKADGSYHKLKVTVKDSRKLRVQARAGYYATKTTSGSVEIP
;
A
#
# COMPACT_ATOMS: atom_id res chain seq x y z
N MET A 1 -72.88 -43.63 -19.30
CA MET A 1 -73.10 -42.67 -18.17
C MET A 1 -72.44 -43.03 -16.84
N LYS A 2 -71.73 -44.15 -16.70
CA LYS A 2 -71.18 -44.60 -15.37
C LYS A 2 -69.70 -44.23 -15.11
N ARG A 3 -68.99 -43.61 -16.05
CA ARG A 3 -67.58 -43.24 -15.91
C ARG A 3 -67.34 -41.79 -15.45
N ARG A 4 -68.31 -40.93 -15.49
CA ARG A 4 -68.24 -39.52 -15.10
C ARG A 4 -68.40 -39.24 -13.63
N TYR A 5 -69.01 -40.19 -12.87
CA TYR A 5 -69.22 -40.00 -11.44
C TYR A 5 -68.06 -40.51 -10.54
N ALA A 6 -67.19 -41.38 -11.13
CA ALA A 6 -66.08 -41.92 -10.37
C ALA A 6 -64.94 -40.89 -10.25
N VAL A 7 -64.82 -40.01 -11.21
CA VAL A 7 -63.75 -38.95 -11.21
C VAL A 7 -64.11 -37.77 -10.30
N ALA A 8 -65.41 -37.47 -10.17
CA ALA A 8 -65.91 -36.42 -9.28
C ALA A 8 -65.81 -36.78 -7.79
N MET A 9 -65.87 -38.07 -7.46
CA MET A 9 -65.79 -38.51 -6.06
C MET A 9 -64.35 -38.62 -5.53
N LEU A 10 -63.38 -38.87 -6.42
CA LEU A 10 -61.93 -38.85 -6.10
C LEU A 10 -61.37 -37.46 -5.87
N LEU A 11 -61.91 -36.43 -6.54
CA LEU A 11 -61.49 -35.04 -6.36
C LEU A 11 -62.08 -34.42 -5.06
N ALA A 12 -63.23 -34.92 -4.58
CA ALA A 12 -63.82 -34.46 -3.31
C ALA A 12 -63.11 -34.99 -2.08
N LEU A 13 -62.48 -36.18 -2.15
CA LEU A 13 -61.72 -36.77 -1.04
C LEU A 13 -60.31 -36.16 -0.93
N ALA A 14 -59.75 -35.65 -2.02
CA ALA A 14 -58.46 -34.97 -1.98
C ALA A 14 -58.54 -33.54 -1.38
N ALA A 15 -59.74 -32.91 -1.41
CA ALA A 15 -59.93 -31.57 -0.84
C ALA A 15 -60.15 -31.55 0.67
N TRP A 16 -60.33 -32.70 1.31
CA TRP A 16 -60.57 -32.77 2.74
C TRP A 16 -59.33 -33.16 3.56
N ALA A 17 -58.29 -33.64 2.90
CA ALA A 17 -57.02 -33.97 3.53
C ALA A 17 -56.04 -32.76 3.71
N VAL A 18 -56.38 -31.58 3.20
CA VAL A 18 -55.52 -30.37 3.25
C VAL A 18 -55.96 -29.38 4.37
N ARG A 19 -56.99 -29.71 5.14
CA ARG A 19 -57.50 -28.84 6.23
C ARG A 19 -57.17 -29.34 7.63
N GLY A 20 -55.95 -29.80 7.86
CA GLY A 20 -55.56 -30.34 9.17
C GLY A 20 -54.10 -30.19 9.52
N ALA A 21 -53.39 -29.24 8.88
CA ALA A 21 -52.07 -28.84 9.34
C ALA A 21 -52.20 -27.46 10.00
N GLU A 22 -52.66 -27.42 11.25
CA GLU A 22 -52.39 -26.28 12.12
C GLU A 22 -50.89 -26.13 12.24
N SER A 23 -50.38 -25.02 11.73
CA SER A 23 -49.00 -24.59 11.94
C SER A 23 -48.78 -24.45 13.44
N GLN A 24 -48.11 -25.39 14.06
CA GLN A 24 -47.47 -25.17 15.35
C GLN A 24 -46.43 -24.09 15.15
N ASP A 25 -46.76 -22.90 15.59
CA ASP A 25 -45.89 -21.78 15.77
C ASP A 25 -44.83 -22.18 16.81
N SER A 26 -43.75 -22.79 16.31
CA SER A 26 -42.56 -23.01 17.13
C SER A 26 -41.99 -21.65 17.44
N PRO A 27 -41.80 -21.26 18.70
CA PRO A 27 -41.13 -20.03 19.01
C PRO A 27 -39.71 -20.10 18.39
N GLN A 28 -39.49 -19.36 17.28
CA GLN A 28 -38.15 -19.08 16.79
C GLN A 28 -37.38 -18.40 17.94
N ALA A 29 -36.58 -19.21 18.62
CA ALA A 29 -35.58 -18.67 19.51
C ALA A 29 -34.74 -17.70 18.67
N SER A 30 -35.00 -16.41 18.86
CA SER A 30 -34.15 -15.36 18.34
C SER A 30 -32.77 -15.61 18.92
N VAL A 31 -31.89 -16.22 18.13
CA VAL A 31 -30.45 -16.27 18.44
C VAL A 31 -30.02 -14.82 18.56
N PRO A 32 -29.61 -14.35 19.73
CA PRO A 32 -29.10 -12.98 19.83
C PRO A 32 -27.89 -12.91 18.97
N SER A 33 -28.01 -12.27 17.80
CA SER A 33 -26.88 -11.89 16.95
C SER A 33 -26.14 -10.79 17.68
N PHE A 34 -25.20 -11.16 18.53
CA PHE A 34 -24.22 -10.24 19.05
C PHE A 34 -23.28 -9.84 17.91
N GLN A 35 -23.68 -8.83 17.14
CA GLN A 35 -22.76 -8.09 16.31
C GLN A 35 -21.93 -7.14 17.19
N THR A 36 -21.11 -7.69 18.06
CA THR A 36 -20.00 -6.94 18.68
C THR A 36 -18.84 -6.94 17.68
N GLY A 37 -19.02 -6.23 16.58
CA GLY A 37 -17.94 -5.92 15.69
C GLY A 37 -17.01 -4.88 16.33
N THR A 38 -16.19 -5.31 17.28
CA THR A 38 -15.12 -4.48 17.82
C THR A 38 -14.19 -4.11 16.66
N LYS A 39 -14.16 -2.84 16.28
CA LYS A 39 -13.39 -2.37 15.15
C LYS A 39 -11.93 -2.21 15.58
N LEU A 40 -11.13 -3.27 15.33
CA LEU A 40 -9.72 -3.24 15.62
C LEU A 40 -8.96 -2.42 14.57
N VAL A 41 -8.09 -1.54 15.03
CA VAL A 41 -7.13 -0.83 14.19
C VAL A 41 -5.86 -1.66 14.12
N LEU A 42 -5.57 -2.21 12.93
CA LEU A 42 -4.37 -3.01 12.67
C LEU A 42 -3.19 -2.08 12.38
N VAL A 43 -2.07 -2.30 13.04
CA VAL A 43 -0.84 -1.51 12.92
C VAL A 43 0.33 -2.44 12.62
N PRO A 44 0.69 -2.61 11.35
CA PRO A 44 1.93 -3.30 10.97
C PRO A 44 3.14 -2.50 11.45
N VAL A 45 4.12 -3.18 12.03
CA VAL A 45 5.33 -2.56 12.57
C VAL A 45 6.55 -3.36 12.13
N VAL A 46 7.53 -2.68 11.56
CA VAL A 46 8.85 -3.22 11.29
C VAL A 46 9.85 -2.54 12.22
N VAL A 47 10.71 -3.32 12.84
CA VAL A 47 11.77 -2.79 13.72
C VAL A 47 13.12 -3.17 13.13
N ARG A 48 14.01 -2.19 12.97
CA ARG A 48 15.35 -2.37 12.42
C ARG A 48 16.42 -1.89 13.39
N ASP A 49 17.57 -2.55 13.38
CA ASP A 49 18.76 -2.10 14.09
C ASP A 49 19.46 -0.94 13.33
N ARG A 50 20.60 -0.49 13.84
CA ARG A 50 21.39 0.59 13.20
C ARG A 50 21.96 0.19 11.85
N GLU A 51 22.21 -1.09 11.64
CA GLU A 51 22.71 -1.69 10.42
C GLU A 51 21.61 -1.95 9.39
N GLY A 52 20.32 -1.63 9.75
CA GLY A 52 19.15 -1.82 8.87
C GLY A 52 18.57 -3.23 8.87
N ARG A 53 19.10 -4.16 9.68
CA ARG A 53 18.59 -5.53 9.78
C ARG A 53 17.30 -5.57 10.59
N THR A 54 16.37 -6.40 10.19
CA THR A 54 15.11 -6.57 10.90
C THR A 54 15.34 -7.26 12.24
N VAL A 55 14.81 -6.69 13.31
CA VAL A 55 14.81 -7.30 14.66
C VAL A 55 13.60 -8.22 14.74
N THR A 56 13.79 -9.49 15.09
CA THR A 56 12.77 -10.54 14.95
C THR A 56 12.31 -11.17 16.27
N ASP A 57 12.89 -10.75 17.41
CA ASP A 57 12.75 -11.37 18.73
C ASP A 57 11.97 -10.51 19.75
N LEU A 58 11.28 -9.46 19.30
CA LEU A 58 10.51 -8.60 20.18
C LEU A 58 9.16 -9.24 20.55
N GLY A 59 8.83 -9.22 21.83
CA GLY A 59 7.54 -9.62 22.35
C GLY A 59 6.55 -8.47 22.42
N ARG A 60 5.26 -8.78 22.64
CA ARG A 60 4.16 -7.81 22.79
C ARG A 60 4.50 -6.68 23.78
N ASP A 61 5.10 -7.00 24.91
CA ASP A 61 5.40 -6.06 26.00
C ASP A 61 6.51 -5.06 25.67
N SER A 62 7.23 -5.31 24.57
CA SER A 62 8.24 -4.39 24.05
C SER A 62 7.60 -3.16 23.37
N PHE A 63 6.34 -3.27 22.91
CA PHE A 63 5.68 -2.23 22.13
C PHE A 63 4.76 -1.34 22.96
N GLN A 64 4.68 -0.08 22.58
CA GLN A 64 3.69 0.88 23.05
C GLN A 64 3.07 1.58 21.84
N VAL A 65 1.74 1.61 21.77
CA VAL A 65 0.96 2.27 20.72
C VAL A 65 0.30 3.51 21.32
N PHE A 66 0.33 4.61 20.59
CA PHE A 66 -0.33 5.86 20.97
C PHE A 66 -1.24 6.31 19.84
N ASP A 67 -2.50 6.60 20.15
CA ASP A 67 -3.45 7.26 19.27
C ASP A 67 -3.67 8.68 19.72
N ARG A 68 -3.39 9.68 18.86
CA ARG A 68 -3.44 11.12 19.21
C ARG A 68 -2.70 11.43 20.52
N GLY A 69 -1.60 10.73 20.78
CA GLY A 69 -0.79 10.88 21.99
C GLY A 69 -1.33 10.14 23.23
N LYS A 70 -2.50 9.52 23.18
CA LYS A 70 -3.05 8.68 24.25
C LYS A 70 -2.54 7.24 24.10
N PRO A 71 -2.00 6.62 25.16
CA PRO A 71 -1.56 5.24 25.12
C PRO A 71 -2.75 4.29 24.88
N GLN A 72 -2.57 3.31 24.01
CA GLN A 72 -3.58 2.31 23.66
C GLN A 72 -3.16 0.92 24.13
N SER A 73 -4.10 0.16 24.64
CA SER A 73 -3.88 -1.24 24.97
C SER A 73 -3.83 -2.09 23.69
N ILE A 74 -2.73 -2.82 23.50
CA ILE A 74 -2.62 -3.75 22.38
C ILE A 74 -3.62 -4.88 22.58
N ALA A 75 -4.62 -5.02 21.70
CA ALA A 75 -5.63 -6.08 21.79
C ALA A 75 -5.08 -7.40 21.24
N THR A 76 -4.50 -7.39 20.03
CA THR A 76 -3.85 -8.56 19.44
C THR A 76 -2.40 -8.28 19.08
N PHE A 77 -1.59 -9.32 19.12
CA PHE A 77 -0.18 -9.30 18.73
C PHE A 77 0.12 -10.58 17.97
N SER A 78 0.65 -10.46 16.76
CA SER A 78 1.20 -11.58 16.01
C SER A 78 2.49 -11.16 15.31
N VAL A 79 3.29 -12.15 14.95
CA VAL A 79 4.56 -11.96 14.27
C VAL A 79 4.51 -12.73 12.97
N GLU A 80 4.53 -11.99 11.87
CA GLU A 80 4.69 -12.57 10.54
C GLU A 80 6.18 -12.62 10.21
N ARG A 81 6.69 -13.81 9.89
CA ARG A 81 8.06 -14.04 9.47
C ARG A 81 8.10 -14.53 8.05
N SER A 82 9.11 -14.08 7.29
CA SER A 82 9.38 -14.60 5.95
C SER A 82 9.65 -16.10 6.00
N GLU A 83 9.19 -16.85 4.99
CA GLU A 83 9.28 -18.33 4.94
C GLU A 83 10.72 -18.88 5.05
N ALA A 84 11.73 -18.11 4.68
CA ALA A 84 13.13 -18.49 4.88
C ALA A 84 13.45 -18.83 6.34
N SER A 85 12.66 -18.30 7.30
CA SER A 85 12.77 -18.58 8.74
C SER A 85 11.83 -19.70 9.24
N GLN A 86 10.91 -20.20 8.39
CA GLN A 86 9.83 -21.12 8.80
C GLN A 86 9.99 -22.56 8.31
N LEU A 87 11.17 -23.02 7.97
CA LEU A 87 11.40 -24.44 7.60
C LEU A 87 10.99 -25.46 8.68
N ALA A 88 10.25 -25.07 9.68
CA ALA A 88 9.95 -25.94 10.83
C ALA A 88 8.49 -26.28 11.12
N THR A 89 7.44 -25.63 10.55
CA THR A 89 6.05 -26.11 10.86
C THR A 89 4.98 -25.60 9.87
N ALA A 90 4.43 -26.57 9.11
CA ALA A 90 3.01 -26.75 8.75
C ALA A 90 2.27 -25.75 7.85
N THR A 91 1.88 -26.22 6.67
CA THR A 91 0.51 -26.16 6.02
C THR A 91 -0.36 -24.93 6.29
N MET A 92 0.16 -23.74 6.29
CA MET A 92 -0.66 -22.55 6.06
C MET A 92 -0.17 -21.89 4.78
N VAL A 93 -1.11 -21.58 3.87
CA VAL A 93 -0.81 -20.79 2.68
C VAL A 93 -0.19 -19.49 3.15
N ALA A 94 1.06 -19.25 2.77
CA ALA A 94 1.76 -18.02 3.13
C ALA A 94 0.96 -16.82 2.62
N PRO A 95 0.88 -15.72 3.39
CA PRO A 95 0.21 -14.52 2.93
C PRO A 95 0.91 -14.01 1.66
N GLU A 96 0.15 -13.75 0.60
CA GLU A 96 0.69 -13.16 -0.62
C GLU A 96 1.14 -11.72 -0.34
N HIS A 97 2.33 -11.36 -0.82
CA HIS A 97 2.84 -10.00 -0.79
C HIS A 97 2.81 -9.42 -2.20
N PHE A 98 2.22 -8.24 -2.34
CA PHE A 98 2.14 -7.53 -3.61
C PHE A 98 3.04 -6.31 -3.58
N ILE A 99 4.03 -6.28 -4.47
CA ILE A 99 5.05 -5.23 -4.54
C ILE A 99 4.95 -4.52 -5.89
N GLY A 100 4.51 -3.26 -5.89
CA GLY A 100 4.51 -2.41 -7.07
C GLY A 100 5.81 -1.61 -7.15
N TYR A 101 6.68 -1.88 -8.11
CA TYR A 101 7.83 -1.02 -8.38
C TYR A 101 7.40 0.11 -9.29
N PHE A 102 7.57 1.35 -8.84
CA PHE A 102 7.33 2.55 -9.61
C PHE A 102 8.65 3.26 -9.89
N PHE A 103 9.14 3.16 -11.12
CA PHE A 103 10.35 3.85 -11.56
C PHE A 103 9.98 5.20 -12.18
N ASP A 104 10.40 6.27 -11.55
CA ASP A 104 10.20 7.63 -12.08
C ASP A 104 11.30 7.99 -13.06
N ASP A 105 11.32 7.28 -14.19
CA ASP A 105 12.29 7.39 -15.27
C ASP A 105 12.25 8.75 -15.99
N VAL A 106 11.19 9.53 -15.80
CA VAL A 106 11.08 10.91 -16.28
C VAL A 106 11.90 11.87 -15.42
N SER A 107 12.03 11.60 -14.11
CA SER A 107 12.80 12.46 -13.20
C SER A 107 14.30 12.15 -13.20
N LEU A 108 14.71 10.99 -13.73
CA LEU A 108 16.11 10.61 -13.82
C LEU A 108 16.78 11.31 -15.00
N HIS A 109 17.80 12.12 -14.73
CA HIS A 109 18.54 12.86 -15.74
C HIS A 109 20.00 12.41 -15.85
N ASP A 110 20.53 11.77 -14.82
CA ASP A 110 21.89 11.25 -14.82
C ASP A 110 21.93 9.83 -15.40
N PHE A 111 22.46 9.69 -16.61
CA PHE A 111 22.65 8.38 -17.25
C PHE A 111 23.63 7.49 -16.49
N GLY A 112 24.54 8.06 -15.70
CA GLY A 112 25.51 7.30 -14.90
C GLY A 112 24.89 6.47 -13.79
N ILE A 113 23.75 6.93 -13.22
CA ILE A 113 23.06 6.20 -12.15
C ILE A 113 22.18 5.06 -12.67
N VAL A 114 21.79 5.08 -13.94
CA VAL A 114 20.78 4.14 -14.47
C VAL A 114 21.29 2.70 -14.55
N ALA A 115 22.55 2.51 -14.96
CA ALA A 115 23.13 1.17 -15.02
C ALA A 115 23.25 0.53 -13.63
N PRO A 116 23.81 1.20 -12.60
CA PRO A 116 23.79 0.72 -11.22
C PRO A 116 22.38 0.50 -10.68
N LEU A 117 21.42 1.37 -11.00
CA LEU A 117 20.03 1.23 -10.56
C LEU A 117 19.36 0.00 -11.18
N ARG A 118 19.58 -0.23 -12.47
CA ARG A 118 19.06 -1.42 -13.18
C ARG A 118 19.62 -2.70 -12.56
N GLU A 119 20.92 -2.75 -12.31
CA GLU A 119 21.58 -3.88 -11.67
C GLU A 119 21.01 -4.12 -10.26
N ALA A 120 20.86 -3.07 -9.47
CA ALA A 120 20.25 -3.14 -8.15
C ALA A 120 18.81 -3.65 -8.18
N ALA A 121 18.01 -3.19 -9.14
CA ALA A 121 16.64 -3.66 -9.32
C ALA A 121 16.58 -5.14 -9.74
N LEU A 122 17.48 -5.58 -10.63
CA LEU A 122 17.59 -6.99 -11.01
C LEU A 122 17.95 -7.88 -9.82
N HIS A 123 18.90 -7.45 -8.97
CA HIS A 123 19.25 -8.18 -7.76
C HIS A 123 18.07 -8.24 -6.78
N ASN A 124 17.37 -7.12 -6.59
CA ASN A 124 16.21 -7.06 -5.69
C ASN A 124 15.08 -7.99 -6.15
N ILE A 125 14.77 -8.02 -7.46
CA ILE A 125 13.77 -8.92 -8.05
C ILE A 125 14.20 -10.39 -7.92
N ALA A 126 15.48 -10.69 -8.10
CA ALA A 126 15.99 -12.06 -7.91
C ALA A 126 15.84 -12.55 -6.46
N GLY A 127 15.92 -11.64 -5.49
CA GLY A 127 15.78 -11.91 -4.05
C GLY A 127 14.34 -11.97 -3.53
N LEU A 128 13.31 -11.77 -4.38
CA LEU A 128 11.92 -11.84 -3.95
C LEU A 128 11.54 -13.25 -3.48
N GLN A 129 10.71 -13.33 -2.42
CA GLN A 129 10.24 -14.60 -1.87
C GLN A 129 9.27 -15.31 -2.85
N PRO A 130 9.10 -16.64 -2.77
CA PRO A 130 8.14 -17.37 -3.62
C PRO A 130 6.70 -16.87 -3.51
N SER A 131 6.30 -16.35 -2.33
CA SER A 131 5.00 -15.75 -2.07
C SER A 131 4.82 -14.34 -2.62
N ASP A 132 5.92 -13.70 -3.06
CA ASP A 132 5.87 -12.33 -3.54
C ASP A 132 5.42 -12.27 -5.01
N ARG A 133 4.47 -11.39 -5.30
CA ARG A 133 4.07 -11.00 -6.65
C ARG A 133 4.47 -9.56 -6.88
N ALA A 134 5.22 -9.32 -7.94
CA ALA A 134 5.71 -7.99 -8.27
C ALA A 134 5.10 -7.47 -9.56
N ALA A 135 4.91 -6.15 -9.61
CA ALA A 135 4.52 -5.40 -10.80
C ALA A 135 5.55 -4.29 -11.05
N ILE A 136 5.70 -3.86 -12.29
CA ILE A 136 6.64 -2.80 -12.69
C ILE A 136 5.88 -1.76 -13.48
N PHE A 137 6.05 -0.50 -13.08
CA PHE A 137 5.49 0.66 -13.76
C PHE A 137 6.55 1.75 -13.85
N SER A 138 6.55 2.52 -14.94
CA SER A 138 7.39 3.71 -15.04
C SER A 138 6.58 4.96 -15.30
N SER A 139 7.09 6.12 -14.88
CA SER A 139 6.42 7.41 -15.07
C SER A 139 6.31 7.82 -16.53
N SER A 140 7.18 7.32 -17.41
CA SER A 140 7.04 7.45 -18.86
C SER A 140 5.98 6.53 -19.46
N CYS A 141 5.50 5.51 -18.73
CA CYS A 141 4.68 4.39 -19.18
C CYS A 141 5.34 3.47 -20.21
N ARG A 142 6.65 3.50 -20.34
CA ARG A 142 7.39 2.58 -21.22
C ARG A 142 7.58 1.21 -20.58
N LEU A 143 7.76 1.17 -19.26
CA LEU A 143 7.83 -0.07 -18.51
C LEU A 143 6.48 -0.30 -17.85
N VAL A 144 5.80 -1.36 -18.27
CA VAL A 144 4.52 -1.78 -17.69
C VAL A 144 4.50 -3.30 -17.61
N MET A 145 4.42 -3.83 -16.40
CA MET A 145 4.23 -5.25 -16.12
C MET A 145 3.27 -5.39 -14.96
N ASP A 146 2.22 -6.16 -15.15
CA ASP A 146 1.26 -6.46 -14.09
C ASP A 146 1.83 -7.46 -13.07
N PHE A 147 1.16 -7.61 -11.93
CA PHE A 147 1.56 -8.50 -10.85
C PHE A 147 1.78 -9.93 -11.33
N THR A 148 2.99 -10.42 -11.13
CA THR A 148 3.41 -11.77 -11.50
C THR A 148 4.45 -12.31 -10.52
N ASP A 149 4.54 -13.62 -10.41
CA ASP A 149 5.61 -14.35 -9.73
C ASP A 149 6.73 -14.77 -10.70
N ASP A 150 6.58 -14.52 -12.00
CA ASP A 150 7.56 -14.85 -13.06
C ASP A 150 8.75 -13.87 -13.00
N ARG A 151 9.80 -14.26 -12.28
CA ARG A 151 11.02 -13.46 -12.10
C ARG A 151 11.71 -13.14 -13.42
N ALA A 152 11.69 -14.08 -14.37
CA ALA A 152 12.36 -13.88 -15.66
C ALA A 152 11.70 -12.76 -16.46
N LYS A 153 10.38 -12.71 -16.49
CA LYS A 153 9.65 -11.60 -17.13
C LYS A 153 9.89 -10.26 -16.45
N LEU A 154 9.90 -10.23 -15.11
CA LEU A 154 10.20 -9.01 -14.37
C LEU A 154 11.60 -8.50 -14.70
N GLN A 155 12.60 -9.39 -14.74
CA GLN A 155 13.99 -9.05 -15.09
C GLN A 155 14.10 -8.57 -16.55
N GLU A 156 13.38 -9.19 -17.48
CA GLU A 156 13.35 -8.72 -18.86
C GLU A 156 12.83 -7.28 -18.99
N VAL A 157 11.78 -6.93 -18.24
CA VAL A 157 11.24 -5.57 -18.26
C VAL A 157 12.23 -4.58 -17.63
N ILE A 158 12.82 -4.91 -16.48
CA ILE A 158 13.81 -4.05 -15.81
C ILE A 158 15.07 -3.85 -16.65
N SER A 159 15.49 -4.84 -17.45
CA SER A 159 16.64 -4.70 -18.34
C SER A 159 16.50 -3.54 -19.35
N LYS A 160 15.26 -3.11 -19.60
CA LYS A 160 14.90 -2.00 -20.51
C LYS A 160 14.78 -0.64 -19.79
N LEU A 161 15.11 -0.56 -18.48
CA LEU A 161 15.06 0.68 -17.72
C LEU A 161 16.10 1.67 -18.26
N GLU A 162 15.63 2.83 -18.69
CA GLU A 162 16.41 3.95 -19.21
C GLU A 162 15.78 5.27 -18.77
N PRO A 163 16.56 6.36 -18.64
CA PRO A 163 16.00 7.69 -18.47
C PRO A 163 15.12 8.04 -19.67
N ASN A 164 13.94 8.55 -19.39
CA ASN A 164 13.01 8.83 -20.46
C ASN A 164 12.25 10.13 -20.29
N PRO A 165 12.75 11.24 -20.85
CA PRO A 165 12.06 12.51 -20.78
C PRO A 165 10.76 12.56 -21.60
N ILE A 166 10.53 11.55 -22.47
CA ILE A 166 9.35 11.50 -23.33
C ILE A 166 8.28 10.64 -22.68
N ARG A 167 7.16 11.27 -22.36
CA ARG A 167 5.97 10.58 -21.81
C ARG A 167 5.15 9.98 -22.95
N ILE A 168 4.81 8.72 -22.83
CA ILE A 168 3.85 8.06 -23.73
C ILE A 168 2.51 7.83 -23.03
N CYS A 169 2.44 8.04 -21.70
CA CYS A 169 1.17 8.03 -20.97
C CYS A 169 0.24 9.13 -21.48
N ARG A 170 -1.00 8.77 -21.74
CA ARG A 170 -2.07 9.74 -21.99
C ARG A 170 -2.62 10.28 -20.66
N VAL A 171 -1.79 10.98 -19.92
CA VAL A 171 -2.21 11.73 -18.73
C VAL A 171 -2.50 13.16 -19.14
N THR A 172 -3.56 13.75 -18.60
CA THR A 172 -3.91 15.14 -18.87
C THR A 172 -2.71 16.04 -18.49
N PRO A 173 -2.20 16.88 -19.39
CA PRO A 173 -0.97 17.66 -19.17
C PRO A 173 -1.00 18.57 -17.94
N THR A 174 -2.19 18.87 -17.43
CA THR A 174 -2.42 19.74 -16.26
C THR A 174 -2.34 19.00 -14.92
N LEU A 175 -2.23 17.67 -14.92
CA LEU A 175 -2.18 16.88 -13.70
C LEU A 175 -0.74 16.51 -13.34
N PRO A 176 -0.40 16.46 -12.04
CA PRO A 176 0.91 15.99 -11.58
C PRO A 176 1.07 14.51 -11.93
N LEU A 177 1.97 14.24 -12.86
CA LEU A 177 2.12 12.92 -13.46
C LEU A 177 2.37 11.82 -12.44
N GLN A 178 3.34 12.02 -11.55
CA GLN A 178 3.74 11.01 -10.57
C GLN A 178 2.59 10.68 -9.61
N ILE A 179 1.91 11.70 -9.09
CA ILE A 179 0.76 11.51 -8.18
C ILE A 179 -0.35 10.75 -8.89
N THR A 180 -0.72 11.16 -10.11
CA THR A 180 -1.81 10.50 -10.88
C THR A 180 -1.50 9.03 -11.17
N LEU A 181 -0.25 8.69 -11.50
CA LEU A 181 0.14 7.32 -11.77
C LEU A 181 0.20 6.48 -10.49
N LEU A 182 0.68 7.06 -9.38
CA LEU A 182 0.67 6.41 -8.07
C LEU A 182 -0.76 6.16 -7.58
N GLU A 183 -1.70 7.09 -7.75
CA GLU A 183 -3.13 6.88 -7.47
C GLU A 183 -3.68 5.69 -8.28
N ALA A 184 -3.38 5.63 -9.58
CA ALA A 184 -3.83 4.52 -10.42
C ALA A 184 -3.27 3.17 -9.93
N LEU A 185 -2.02 3.14 -9.49
CA LEU A 185 -1.40 1.95 -8.92
C LEU A 185 -2.02 1.56 -7.58
N VAL A 186 -2.28 2.51 -6.69
CA VAL A 186 -2.98 2.27 -5.41
C VAL A 186 -4.36 1.66 -5.66
N ARG A 187 -5.16 2.23 -6.57
CA ARG A 187 -6.49 1.70 -6.93
C ARG A 187 -6.40 0.28 -7.46
N ARG A 188 -5.40 -0.01 -8.28
CA ARG A 188 -5.15 -1.36 -8.78
C ARG A 188 -4.85 -2.34 -7.65
N MET A 189 -4.09 -1.92 -6.64
CA MET A 189 -3.72 -2.74 -5.49
C MET A 189 -4.83 -2.85 -4.44
N ALA A 190 -5.79 -1.93 -4.40
CA ALA A 190 -6.83 -1.89 -3.36
C ALA A 190 -7.61 -3.20 -3.21
N HIS A 191 -7.85 -3.90 -4.31
CA HIS A 191 -8.62 -5.15 -4.37
C HIS A 191 -7.77 -6.42 -4.18
N LEU A 192 -6.43 -6.28 -4.12
CA LEU A 192 -5.55 -7.43 -3.93
C LEU A 192 -5.55 -7.86 -2.45
N PRO A 193 -5.47 -9.18 -2.17
CA PRO A 193 -5.36 -9.70 -0.81
C PRO A 193 -3.96 -9.47 -0.23
N GLY A 194 -3.77 -9.76 1.05
CA GLY A 194 -2.45 -9.78 1.70
C GLY A 194 -1.79 -8.42 1.90
N ALA A 195 -0.48 -8.44 2.09
CA ALA A 195 0.32 -7.24 2.32
C ALA A 195 0.64 -6.54 0.99
N LYS A 196 0.51 -5.22 0.97
CA LYS A 196 0.64 -4.41 -0.25
C LYS A 196 1.61 -3.26 -0.03
N ARG A 197 2.56 -3.11 -0.92
CA ARG A 197 3.53 -2.00 -0.86
C ARG A 197 3.90 -1.51 -2.26
N ILE A 198 4.22 -0.23 -2.36
CA ILE A 198 4.81 0.38 -3.54
C ILE A 198 6.23 0.80 -3.19
N VAL A 199 7.19 0.47 -4.04
CA VAL A 199 8.58 0.95 -3.97
C VAL A 199 8.75 2.01 -5.06
N ILE A 200 8.82 3.26 -4.65
CA ILE A 200 9.03 4.42 -5.53
C ILE A 200 10.53 4.62 -5.70
N VAL A 201 11.02 4.61 -6.92
CA VAL A 201 12.41 4.92 -7.27
C VAL A 201 12.41 6.23 -8.05
N SER A 202 12.85 7.32 -7.44
CA SER A 202 12.73 8.66 -8.02
C SER A 202 13.83 9.60 -7.53
N ALA A 203 14.22 10.55 -8.38
CA ALA A 203 15.03 11.71 -7.96
C ALA A 203 14.19 12.78 -7.21
N GLY A 204 12.95 12.46 -6.91
CA GLY A 204 11.96 13.36 -6.34
C GLY A 204 11.14 14.07 -7.42
N PHE A 205 10.00 14.58 -7.01
CA PHE A 205 9.09 15.31 -7.91
C PHE A 205 8.52 16.54 -7.20
N PRO A 206 8.42 17.67 -7.91
CA PRO A 206 7.81 18.87 -7.35
C PRO A 206 6.31 18.70 -7.21
N VAL A 207 5.73 19.32 -6.18
CA VAL A 207 4.30 19.42 -5.96
C VAL A 207 4.00 20.88 -5.64
N ASN A 208 3.19 21.52 -6.47
CA ASN A 208 2.76 22.90 -6.22
C ASN A 208 1.60 22.94 -5.20
N ARG A 209 1.17 24.13 -4.81
CA ARG A 209 0.12 24.30 -3.79
C ARG A 209 -1.22 23.65 -4.16
N ASP A 210 -1.59 23.68 -5.45
CA ASP A 210 -2.85 23.09 -5.90
C ASP A 210 -2.77 21.57 -5.92
N GLU A 211 -1.56 21.04 -6.18
CA GLU A 211 -1.28 19.62 -6.22
C GLU A 211 -1.10 18.99 -4.81
N GLN A 212 -0.89 19.80 -3.77
CA GLN A 212 -0.78 19.31 -2.39
C GLN A 212 -2.01 18.52 -1.96
N ARG A 213 -3.21 18.99 -2.33
CA ARG A 213 -4.46 18.25 -2.05
C ARG A 213 -4.52 16.90 -2.74
N MET A 214 -3.96 16.79 -3.96
CA MET A 214 -3.89 15.51 -4.67
C MET A 214 -2.93 14.55 -3.98
N ARG A 215 -1.77 15.05 -3.51
CA ARG A 215 -0.85 14.23 -2.71
C ARG A 215 -1.51 13.74 -1.41
N GLU A 216 -2.23 14.60 -0.71
CA GLU A 216 -2.97 14.23 0.51
C GLU A 216 -4.03 13.16 0.19
N ALA A 217 -4.79 13.33 -0.90
CA ALA A 217 -5.78 12.36 -1.35
C ALA A 217 -5.13 11.01 -1.73
N LEU A 218 -3.96 11.01 -2.37
CA LEU A 218 -3.18 9.80 -2.65
C LEU A 218 -2.81 9.06 -1.36
N ILE A 219 -2.32 9.80 -0.35
CA ILE A 219 -1.97 9.22 0.96
C ILE A 219 -3.21 8.60 1.61
N ASP A 220 -4.33 9.31 1.61
CA ASP A 220 -5.59 8.83 2.17
C ASP A 220 -6.08 7.55 1.47
N GLU A 221 -6.05 7.54 0.14
CA GLU A 221 -6.45 6.39 -0.66
C GLU A 221 -5.53 5.18 -0.39
N ALA A 222 -4.21 5.39 -0.30
CA ALA A 222 -3.26 4.34 0.03
C ALA A 222 -3.48 3.76 1.44
N VAL A 223 -3.72 4.61 2.44
CA VAL A 223 -4.04 4.17 3.80
C VAL A 223 -5.33 3.35 3.85
N GLN A 224 -6.38 3.78 3.13
CA GLN A 224 -7.64 3.04 3.02
C GLN A 224 -7.45 1.69 2.32
N ALA A 225 -6.65 1.66 1.25
CA ALA A 225 -6.30 0.46 0.51
C ALA A 225 -5.31 -0.45 1.26
N LYS A 226 -4.77 -0.02 2.40
CA LYS A 226 -3.70 -0.69 3.17
C LYS A 226 -2.43 -0.90 2.33
N VAL A 227 -2.07 0.07 1.52
CA VAL A 227 -0.85 0.11 0.71
C VAL A 227 0.15 1.02 1.39
N SER A 228 1.34 0.51 1.72
CA SER A 228 2.46 1.33 2.15
C SER A 228 3.28 1.78 0.93
N MET A 229 3.89 2.96 1.01
CA MET A 229 4.77 3.48 -0.04
C MET A 229 6.16 3.72 0.52
N ASP A 230 7.11 2.91 0.08
CA ASP A 230 8.53 3.11 0.36
C ASP A 230 9.17 3.88 -0.80
N SER A 231 10.21 4.65 -0.53
CA SER A 231 10.90 5.42 -1.56
C SER A 231 12.40 5.22 -1.53
N LEU A 232 12.97 4.90 -2.67
CA LEU A 232 14.40 5.03 -2.94
C LEU A 232 14.62 6.39 -3.59
N HIS A 233 15.14 7.33 -2.81
CA HIS A 233 15.50 8.65 -3.30
C HIS A 233 16.86 8.59 -4.00
N ILE A 234 16.85 8.82 -5.30
CA ILE A 234 18.06 8.92 -6.13
C ILE A 234 18.61 10.33 -6.02
N VAL A 235 19.69 10.49 -5.30
CA VAL A 235 20.39 11.77 -5.21
C VAL A 235 21.28 11.90 -6.45
N GLU A 236 20.83 12.67 -7.44
CA GLU A 236 21.65 13.00 -8.59
C GLU A 236 22.73 13.98 -8.19
N ASN A 237 23.98 13.59 -8.37
CA ASN A 237 25.13 14.47 -8.17
C ASN A 237 25.19 15.45 -9.35
N ARG A 238 24.35 16.46 -9.33
CA ARG A 238 24.48 17.61 -10.23
C ARG A 238 25.73 18.34 -9.75
N GLY A 239 26.90 17.87 -10.26
CA GLY A 239 28.12 18.66 -10.13
C GLY A 239 27.77 20.11 -10.45
N ASP A 240 28.26 21.01 -9.64
CA ASP A 240 28.02 22.44 -9.71
C ASP A 240 28.18 22.94 -11.18
N MET A 241 27.17 22.64 -11.98
CA MET A 241 26.96 23.33 -13.25
C MET A 241 26.54 24.72 -12.81
N GLY A 242 27.60 25.45 -12.44
CA GLY A 242 27.51 26.86 -12.11
C GLY A 242 26.48 27.46 -13.01
N SER A 243 25.53 28.14 -12.43
CA SER A 243 24.52 28.93 -13.10
C SER A 243 25.20 29.77 -14.22
N THR A 244 25.45 29.12 -15.36
CA THR A 244 25.77 29.85 -16.57
C THR A 244 24.49 30.64 -16.86
N PRO A 245 24.55 31.98 -16.79
CA PRO A 245 23.41 32.78 -17.18
C PRO A 245 23.11 32.39 -18.63
N SER A 246 21.95 31.76 -18.85
CA SER A 246 21.46 31.50 -20.21
C SER A 246 21.50 32.83 -20.96
N PRO A 247 22.11 32.91 -22.18
CA PRO A 247 22.13 34.15 -22.94
C PRO A 247 20.69 34.64 -23.05
N GLN A 248 20.44 35.85 -22.57
CA GLN A 248 19.14 36.51 -22.66
C GLN A 248 18.78 36.61 -24.14
N GLN A 249 17.86 35.76 -24.59
CA GLN A 249 17.20 35.99 -25.85
C GLN A 249 16.21 37.16 -25.66
N PRO A 250 16.37 38.28 -26.36
CA PRO A 250 15.43 39.39 -26.26
C PRO A 250 14.10 38.96 -26.86
N GLY A 251 13.03 38.98 -26.09
CA GLY A 251 11.66 38.87 -26.60
C GLY A 251 10.73 37.82 -26.02
N TRP A 252 11.14 37.04 -25.02
CA TRP A 252 10.22 36.08 -24.39
C TRP A 252 9.89 36.49 -22.95
N SER A 253 8.84 37.29 -22.80
CA SER A 253 8.33 37.78 -21.50
C SER A 253 7.33 36.81 -20.83
N GLY A 254 7.45 35.51 -21.10
CA GLY A 254 6.54 34.50 -20.56
C GLY A 254 7.28 33.31 -19.95
N ARG A 255 8.25 33.55 -19.05
CA ARG A 255 8.76 32.45 -18.22
C ARG A 255 7.71 32.08 -17.15
N PRO A 256 7.33 30.79 -17.01
CA PRO A 256 6.76 30.33 -15.76
C PRO A 256 7.77 30.71 -14.65
N ARG A 257 7.27 31.33 -13.57
CA ARG A 257 8.09 31.66 -12.41
C ARG A 257 8.90 30.42 -12.04
N ASP A 258 10.23 30.60 -12.00
CA ASP A 258 11.17 29.59 -11.55
C ASP A 258 10.71 29.09 -10.16
N ILE A 259 10.05 27.93 -10.13
CA ILE A 259 9.94 27.17 -8.91
C ILE A 259 11.38 26.74 -8.65
N PRO A 260 12.00 27.14 -7.53
CA PRO A 260 13.35 26.70 -7.24
C PRO A 260 13.34 25.16 -7.26
N TYR A 261 14.00 24.60 -8.24
CA TYR A 261 14.19 23.15 -8.36
C TYR A 261 15.27 22.77 -7.32
N SER A 262 14.99 23.02 -6.03
CA SER A 262 15.87 22.58 -4.98
C SER A 262 15.66 21.10 -4.76
N ALA A 263 16.74 20.33 -4.73
CA ALA A 263 16.70 18.90 -4.44
C ALA A 263 15.92 18.60 -3.15
N ASP A 264 15.99 19.53 -2.19
CA ASP A 264 15.30 19.43 -0.90
C ASP A 264 13.77 19.41 -1.03
N VAL A 265 13.18 20.26 -1.89
CA VAL A 265 11.72 20.30 -2.08
C VAL A 265 11.20 19.06 -2.78
N ASN A 266 11.97 18.48 -3.69
CA ASN A 266 11.57 17.29 -4.43
C ASN A 266 11.60 16.05 -3.53
N SER A 267 12.59 15.92 -2.64
CA SER A 267 12.70 14.82 -1.69
C SER A 267 11.64 14.91 -0.57
N GLU A 268 11.20 16.12 -0.20
CA GLU A 268 10.15 16.32 0.81
C GLU A 268 8.85 15.58 0.45
N ASN A 269 8.47 15.58 -0.82
CA ASN A 269 7.25 14.89 -1.25
C ASN A 269 7.37 13.36 -1.13
N LEU A 270 8.54 12.79 -1.37
CA LEU A 270 8.80 11.37 -1.12
C LEU A 270 8.68 11.04 0.38
N ASN A 271 9.23 11.91 1.25
CA ASN A 271 9.12 11.75 2.70
C ASN A 271 7.65 11.83 3.16
N LEU A 272 6.88 12.82 2.68
CA LEU A 272 5.48 12.98 3.06
C LEU A 272 4.61 11.80 2.64
N VAL A 273 4.84 11.25 1.44
CA VAL A 273 4.10 10.08 0.94
C VAL A 273 4.47 8.83 1.74
N ALA A 274 5.76 8.60 1.99
CA ALA A 274 6.20 7.46 2.78
C ALA A 274 5.69 7.54 4.23
N ASP A 275 5.94 8.64 4.92
CA ASP A 275 5.50 8.83 6.31
C ASP A 275 3.98 8.70 6.45
N GLY A 276 3.22 9.29 5.53
CA GLY A 276 1.76 9.25 5.53
C GLY A 276 1.20 7.84 5.38
N THR A 277 1.87 6.96 4.64
CA THR A 277 1.41 5.59 4.35
C THR A 277 2.08 4.51 5.22
N GLY A 278 3.02 4.90 6.09
CA GLY A 278 3.79 3.99 6.95
C GLY A 278 4.95 3.31 6.24
N GLY A 279 5.41 3.88 5.12
CA GLY A 279 6.61 3.48 4.42
C GLY A 279 7.88 4.13 4.96
N THR A 280 8.97 3.97 4.23
CA THR A 280 10.31 4.47 4.57
C THR A 280 10.94 5.13 3.34
N VAL A 281 11.69 6.21 3.56
CA VAL A 281 12.57 6.78 2.54
C VAL A 281 14.01 6.35 2.81
N VAL A 282 14.66 5.85 1.78
CA VAL A 282 16.09 5.52 1.79
C VAL A 282 16.76 6.35 0.70
N GLU A 283 17.82 7.07 1.06
CA GLU A 283 18.66 7.74 0.08
C GLU A 283 19.63 6.73 -0.56
N ALA A 284 19.60 6.62 -1.88
CA ALA A 284 20.46 5.68 -2.60
C ALA A 284 21.95 6.03 -2.46
N GLY A 285 22.27 7.30 -2.28
CA GLY A 285 23.65 7.78 -2.32
C GLY A 285 24.34 7.28 -3.61
N ASN A 286 25.53 6.71 -3.44
CA ASN A 286 26.27 6.12 -4.56
C ASN A 286 25.95 4.62 -4.78
N SER A 287 25.04 4.03 -4.00
CA SER A 287 24.73 2.60 -4.05
C SER A 287 23.23 2.32 -4.03
N PRO A 288 22.56 2.36 -5.20
CA PRO A 288 21.14 2.00 -5.32
C PRO A 288 20.85 0.58 -4.79
N ASP A 289 21.78 -0.35 -4.93
CA ASP A 289 21.65 -1.72 -4.48
C ASP A 289 21.55 -1.82 -2.94
N ALA A 290 22.37 -1.08 -2.19
CA ALA A 290 22.25 -1.01 -0.74
C ALA A 290 20.92 -0.39 -0.31
N GLY A 291 20.44 0.63 -1.03
CA GLY A 291 19.14 1.26 -0.78
C GLY A 291 17.98 0.31 -1.02
N LEU A 292 17.94 -0.38 -2.16
CA LEU A 292 16.88 -1.36 -2.45
C LEU A 292 16.88 -2.53 -1.48
N ARG A 293 18.05 -3.00 -1.02
CA ARG A 293 18.12 -4.02 0.03
C ARG A 293 17.50 -3.56 1.34
N GLN A 294 17.66 -2.29 1.72
CA GLN A 294 16.98 -1.73 2.91
C GLN A 294 15.46 -1.68 2.76
N LEU A 295 14.98 -1.54 1.51
CA LEU A 295 13.57 -1.56 1.15
C LEU A 295 13.07 -2.96 0.78
N ALA A 296 13.88 -4.00 0.88
CA ALA A 296 13.43 -5.37 0.66
C ALA A 296 12.33 -5.75 1.65
N THR A 297 11.52 -6.74 1.28
CA THR A 297 10.47 -7.27 2.17
C THR A 297 11.12 -7.64 3.51
N PRO A 298 10.64 -7.10 4.63
CA PRO A 298 11.25 -7.36 5.91
C PRO A 298 11.06 -8.84 6.31
N ASP A 299 12.08 -9.43 6.89
CA ASP A 299 12.03 -10.82 7.36
C ASP A 299 11.03 -11.03 8.49
N CYS A 300 10.58 -9.95 9.13
CA CYS A 300 9.66 -9.97 10.24
C CYS A 300 8.80 -8.70 10.27
N ILE A 301 7.48 -8.88 10.36
CA ILE A 301 6.51 -7.82 10.58
C ILE A 301 5.75 -8.15 11.87
N TYR A 302 5.72 -7.21 12.80
CA TYR A 302 4.87 -7.29 13.99
C TYR A 302 3.51 -6.70 13.66
N LEU A 303 2.45 -7.50 13.78
CA LEU A 303 1.08 -7.03 13.62
C LEU A 303 0.49 -6.75 14.98
N LEU A 304 0.32 -5.48 15.27
CA LEU A 304 -0.37 -5.00 16.48
C LEU A 304 -1.79 -4.63 16.12
N SER A 305 -2.73 -4.83 17.04
CA SER A 305 -4.04 -4.19 16.93
C SER A 305 -4.44 -3.57 18.25
N PHE A 306 -5.28 -2.54 18.19
CA PHE A 306 -5.90 -1.93 19.35
C PHE A 306 -7.35 -1.55 19.04
N GLU A 307 -8.17 -1.44 20.08
CA GLU A 307 -9.53 -0.92 19.98
C GLU A 307 -9.50 0.58 20.23
N PRO A 308 -9.90 1.43 19.25
CA PRO A 308 -9.91 2.87 19.46
C PRO A 308 -10.98 3.26 20.49
N GLU A 309 -10.58 4.08 21.48
CA GLU A 309 -11.48 4.59 22.51
C GLU A 309 -12.49 5.60 21.98
N GLU A 310 -12.14 6.31 20.90
CA GLU A 310 -12.96 7.36 20.32
C GLU A 310 -13.89 6.81 19.21
N LYS A 311 -15.09 7.40 19.13
CA LYS A 311 -16.06 7.04 18.10
C LYS A 311 -15.52 7.30 16.72
N ALA A 312 -15.91 6.44 15.77
CA ALA A 312 -15.61 6.60 14.34
C ALA A 312 -16.25 7.89 13.80
N ASP A 313 -15.50 8.99 13.80
CA ASP A 313 -15.93 10.34 13.41
C ASP A 313 -15.55 10.71 11.96
N GLY A 314 -14.74 9.84 11.32
CA GLY A 314 -14.19 10.08 9.99
C GLY A 314 -12.90 10.92 9.98
N SER A 315 -12.41 11.34 11.16
CA SER A 315 -11.19 12.14 11.25
C SER A 315 -9.93 11.31 11.16
N TYR A 316 -8.82 11.97 10.82
CA TYR A 316 -7.50 11.35 10.84
C TYR A 316 -6.96 11.27 12.27
N HIS A 317 -6.54 10.08 12.67
CA HIS A 317 -5.92 9.79 13.94
C HIS A 317 -4.42 9.55 13.77
N LYS A 318 -3.60 10.43 14.34
CA LYS A 318 -2.15 10.27 14.31
C LYS A 318 -1.74 9.14 15.24
N LEU A 319 -1.04 8.14 14.68
CA LEU A 319 -0.45 7.03 15.43
C LEU A 319 1.03 7.28 15.73
N LYS A 320 1.47 6.74 16.86
CA LYS A 320 2.89 6.60 17.17
C LYS A 320 3.11 5.23 17.81
N VAL A 321 4.07 4.50 17.30
CA VAL A 321 4.54 3.25 17.91
C VAL A 321 5.94 3.46 18.44
N THR A 322 6.20 3.00 19.66
CA THR A 322 7.52 3.00 20.26
C THR A 322 7.87 1.61 20.78
N VAL A 323 9.16 1.32 20.83
CA VAL A 323 9.69 0.10 21.44
C VAL A 323 10.46 0.50 22.72
N LYS A 324 10.22 -0.21 23.82
CA LYS A 324 10.97 -0.03 25.07
C LYS A 324 12.46 -0.29 24.80
N ASP A 325 13.33 0.47 25.44
CA ASP A 325 14.80 0.41 25.29
C ASP A 325 15.32 0.66 23.86
N SER A 326 14.58 1.44 23.08
CA SER A 326 14.76 1.64 21.64
C SER A 326 15.89 2.58 21.22
N ARG A 327 16.83 2.98 22.11
CA ARG A 327 17.90 3.97 21.78
C ARG A 327 18.74 3.65 20.55
N LYS A 328 18.64 2.43 20.03
CA LYS A 328 19.39 1.92 18.88
C LYS A 328 18.50 1.34 17.78
N LEU A 329 17.18 1.37 17.96
CA LEU A 329 16.23 0.76 17.04
C LEU A 329 15.46 1.83 16.26
N ARG A 330 15.19 1.54 14.99
CA ARG A 330 14.28 2.31 14.14
C ARG A 330 12.96 1.55 14.07
N VAL A 331 11.87 2.25 14.42
CA VAL A 331 10.52 1.70 14.38
C VAL A 331 9.80 2.31 13.19
N GLN A 332 9.37 1.48 12.28
CA GLN A 332 8.57 1.84 11.11
C GLN A 332 7.15 1.34 11.32
N ALA A 333 6.19 2.26 11.31
CA ALA A 333 4.77 1.98 11.41
C ALA A 333 4.01 3.10 10.69
N ARG A 334 2.78 2.82 10.26
CA ARG A 334 1.96 3.88 9.64
C ARG A 334 1.77 5.08 10.57
N ALA A 335 1.80 6.28 10.02
CA ALA A 335 1.69 7.52 10.77
C ALA A 335 0.28 7.77 11.35
N GLY A 336 -0.74 7.09 10.83
CA GLY A 336 -2.11 7.25 11.31
C GLY A 336 -3.13 6.39 10.57
N TYR A 337 -4.41 6.66 10.83
CA TYR A 337 -5.55 6.02 10.18
C TYR A 337 -6.77 6.95 10.19
N TYR A 338 -7.74 6.69 9.30
CA TYR A 338 -9.04 7.35 9.34
C TYR A 338 -10.02 6.54 10.17
N ALA A 339 -10.63 7.17 11.17
CA ALA A 339 -11.69 6.60 11.98
C ALA A 339 -13.00 6.57 11.18
N THR A 340 -13.11 5.65 10.19
CA THR A 340 -14.24 5.58 9.27
C THR A 340 -15.56 5.34 9.99
N LYS A 341 -16.56 6.18 9.74
CA LYS A 341 -17.95 5.93 10.14
C LYS A 341 -18.41 4.65 9.47
N THR A 342 -18.94 3.72 10.25
CA THR A 342 -19.60 2.55 9.68
C THR A 342 -20.89 3.03 9.03
N THR A 343 -20.94 3.14 7.72
CA THR A 343 -22.21 3.23 7.01
C THR A 343 -22.79 1.82 7.06
N SER A 344 -23.80 1.61 7.91
CA SER A 344 -24.62 0.40 7.90
C SER A 344 -25.42 0.40 6.60
N GLY A 345 -24.78 0.03 5.52
CA GLY A 345 -25.43 -0.28 4.26
C GLY A 345 -25.89 -1.72 4.34
N SER A 346 -27.16 -1.93 4.71
CA SER A 346 -27.87 -3.17 4.36
C SER A 346 -27.90 -3.24 2.83
N VAL A 347 -27.07 -4.09 2.26
CA VAL A 347 -27.21 -4.49 0.85
C VAL A 347 -28.41 -5.44 0.84
N GLU A 348 -29.59 -4.92 0.49
CA GLU A 348 -30.66 -5.77 -0.01
C GLU A 348 -30.20 -6.33 -1.35
N ILE A 349 -29.97 -7.62 -1.37
CA ILE A 349 -29.74 -8.37 -2.62
C ILE A 349 -31.13 -8.64 -3.21
N PRO A 350 -31.40 -8.23 -4.48
CA PRO A 350 -32.67 -8.50 -5.15
C PRO A 350 -32.87 -9.98 -5.45
#